data_878ed2959341f3bf87f9fd3ffeebf569
#
_entry.id   878ed2959341f3bf87f9fd3ffeebf569
#
_cell.length_a   1.000
_cell.length_b   1.000
_cell.length_c   1.000
_cell.angle_alpha   90.00
_cell.angle_beta   90.00
_cell.angle_gamma   90.00
#
_symmetry.space_group_name_H-M   'P 1'
#
loop_
_entity.id
_entity.type
_entity.pdbx_description
1 polymer ?
#
loop_
_entity_poly.entity_id
_entity_poly.type
_entity_poly.pdbx_seq_one_letter_code
_entity_poly.pdbx_strand_id
1 'polypeptide(L)'
;MSEPSNQSPAPLAAKLDGLRKEFGKVTALAGISAQLPPGLILGLVGPDGAGKTTLIRLLAGLMEPTSGSVEVLGRSPLAEGGLTQAEVGYMPQRFGLYEDLSVLDNLNLYANLRALDRDARQRRFEELLAFTALAPFTQRLAGKLSGGMKQKLGLACALLGKPRLLLLDEPGVGVDPLSRRELWRMVSDLVASGVTVLWSTAYLEEAERCTRIWLLDRGKLLHDGAPGELSERMRGRVFRRRSSAGRSRQLAESELTHEGVVDAVIQGASVRIVASAARANEMQGSEYEPVPPRLEDAYVEMLGGAQKGESLLARGWPSAATPGDAHSLSASVSTSASPPGSRPAPAPRETLVSCKGLTKRFGTFVAADHVNFEVHAGEIYGLLGPNGAGKSTTFRMLCGLLKPTEGDASVAGVNLLHAPGRARARLGYMAQKFSLYGALSVAQNLDYFADIYGLNRARKRERVQAMIDAFSLEPHLQSNAALLPLGFKQRLALACATLHAPAVLFLDEPTSGVDPLMRREFWHHINALTTRGVAIVVTTHFMEEAEYCDRIGLIWSGRKIAEGSPDELKASVASASQPEPTMEETFITLIEREAA
;
A
#
# COMPACT_ATOMS: atom_id res chain seq x y z
N MET A 1 52.30 -26.84 -6.96
CA MET A 1 51.58 -26.42 -5.74
C MET A 1 51.44 -24.90 -5.83
N SER A 2 50.31 -24.42 -6.32
CA SER A 2 50.02 -22.99 -6.44
C SER A 2 49.44 -22.53 -5.09
N GLU A 3 50.10 -21.54 -4.48
CA GLU A 3 49.60 -20.93 -3.23
C GLU A 3 48.22 -20.35 -3.45
N PRO A 4 47.27 -20.49 -2.46
CA PRO A 4 45.99 -19.80 -2.52
C PRO A 4 46.26 -18.30 -2.41
N SER A 5 45.85 -17.54 -3.42
CA SER A 5 45.87 -16.08 -3.43
C SER A 5 45.11 -15.55 -2.22
N ASN A 6 45.86 -14.93 -1.31
CA ASN A 6 45.35 -14.22 -0.13
C ASN A 6 44.65 -12.94 -0.63
N GLN A 7 43.42 -13.07 -1.17
CA GLN A 7 42.57 -11.92 -1.48
C GLN A 7 42.06 -11.39 -0.15
N SER A 8 42.60 -10.24 0.26
CA SER A 8 42.00 -9.47 1.35
C SER A 8 40.47 -9.33 1.09
N PRO A 9 39.62 -9.57 2.09
CA PRO A 9 38.17 -9.45 1.90
C PRO A 9 37.86 -8.04 1.37
N ALA A 10 36.99 -7.99 0.35
CA ALA A 10 36.57 -6.72 -0.23
C ALA A 10 36.03 -5.79 0.86
N PRO A 11 36.39 -4.49 0.87
CA PRO A 11 35.98 -3.59 1.92
C PRO A 11 34.45 -3.50 2.00
N LEU A 12 33.90 -3.55 3.22
CA LEU A 12 32.47 -3.44 3.47
C LEU A 12 31.89 -2.14 2.89
N ALA A 13 30.69 -2.21 2.35
CA ALA A 13 29.97 -1.01 1.88
C ALA A 13 29.51 -0.15 3.07
N ALA A 14 29.12 -0.78 4.19
CA ALA A 14 28.88 -0.08 5.45
C ALA A 14 29.12 -1.01 6.65
N LYS A 15 29.49 -0.40 7.80
CA LYS A 15 29.65 -1.07 9.09
C LYS A 15 29.00 -0.21 10.17
N LEU A 16 28.18 -0.84 11.00
CA LEU A 16 27.50 -0.23 12.15
C LEU A 16 28.03 -0.92 13.41
N ASP A 17 28.34 -0.14 14.43
CA ASP A 17 28.81 -0.67 15.71
C ASP A 17 28.12 0.06 16.87
N GLY A 18 27.19 -0.62 17.55
CA GLY A 18 26.40 -0.09 18.64
C GLY A 18 25.63 1.19 18.29
N LEU A 19 25.25 1.38 17.01
CA LEU A 19 24.69 2.62 16.46
C LEU A 19 23.38 2.99 17.16
N ARG A 20 23.36 4.13 17.85
CA ARG A 20 22.20 4.66 18.57
C ARG A 20 21.82 6.05 18.10
N LYS A 21 20.52 6.31 17.96
CA LYS A 21 19.97 7.64 17.66
C LYS A 21 18.74 7.93 18.48
N GLU A 22 18.78 9.07 19.16
CA GLU A 22 17.67 9.58 19.97
C GLU A 22 17.23 10.96 19.48
N PHE A 23 15.93 11.24 19.61
CA PHE A 23 15.31 12.53 19.38
C PHE A 23 14.52 12.90 20.65
N GLY A 24 15.15 13.65 21.55
CA GLY A 24 14.60 13.93 22.86
C GLY A 24 14.32 12.66 23.65
N LYS A 25 13.05 12.34 23.88
CA LYS A 25 12.63 11.12 24.62
C LYS A 25 12.41 9.90 23.71
N VAL A 26 12.50 10.06 22.39
CA VAL A 26 12.23 8.99 21.43
C VAL A 26 13.55 8.35 20.98
N THR A 27 13.72 7.06 21.24
CA THR A 27 14.84 6.27 20.73
C THR A 27 14.46 5.72 19.34
N ALA A 28 15.07 6.27 18.29
CA ALA A 28 14.85 5.83 16.93
C ALA A 28 15.71 4.63 16.53
N LEU A 29 16.94 4.53 17.07
CA LEU A 29 17.83 3.36 16.94
C LEU A 29 18.41 3.04 18.31
N ALA A 30 18.39 1.77 18.69
CA ALA A 30 18.65 1.30 20.04
C ALA A 30 19.96 0.48 20.17
N GLY A 31 21.00 0.84 19.41
CA GLY A 31 22.30 0.15 19.47
C GLY A 31 22.41 -0.96 18.42
N ILE A 32 22.34 -0.61 17.14
CA ILE A 32 22.43 -1.56 16.01
C ILE A 32 23.89 -1.84 15.69
N SER A 33 24.26 -3.12 15.59
CA SER A 33 25.54 -3.59 15.03
C SER A 33 25.25 -4.50 13.85
N ALA A 34 25.79 -4.16 12.68
CA ALA A 34 25.56 -4.88 11.43
C ALA A 34 26.63 -4.54 10.38
N GLN A 35 26.76 -5.39 9.34
CA GLN A 35 27.71 -5.20 8.24
C GLN A 35 27.01 -5.36 6.90
N LEU A 36 27.21 -4.40 6.01
CA LEU A 36 26.74 -4.44 4.63
C LEU A 36 27.89 -4.86 3.69
N PRO A 37 27.86 -6.08 3.17
CA PRO A 37 28.82 -6.51 2.15
C PRO A 37 28.64 -5.73 0.84
N PRO A 38 29.69 -5.61 0.00
CA PRO A 38 29.57 -4.93 -1.30
C PRO A 38 28.85 -5.79 -2.34
N GLY A 39 28.31 -5.14 -3.39
CA GLY A 39 27.81 -5.79 -4.61
C GLY A 39 26.51 -6.59 -4.46
N LEU A 40 25.62 -6.20 -3.54
CA LEU A 40 24.34 -6.86 -3.32
C LEU A 40 23.20 -5.85 -3.09
N ILE A 41 21.95 -6.34 -3.12
CA ILE A 41 20.78 -5.61 -2.65
C ILE A 41 20.48 -6.06 -1.23
N LEU A 42 20.61 -5.12 -0.27
CA LEU A 42 20.15 -5.29 1.10
C LEU A 42 18.76 -4.66 1.25
N GLY A 43 17.77 -5.46 1.62
CA GLY A 43 16.44 -4.98 2.00
C GLY A 43 16.42 -4.47 3.44
N LEU A 44 16.03 -3.22 3.66
CA LEU A 44 15.80 -2.66 5.00
C LEU A 44 14.30 -2.67 5.28
N VAL A 45 13.86 -3.61 6.10
CA VAL A 45 12.45 -3.95 6.33
C VAL A 45 12.03 -3.61 7.75
N GLY A 46 10.76 -3.28 7.95
CA GLY A 46 10.23 -3.03 9.29
C GLY A 46 9.00 -2.13 9.25
N PRO A 47 8.21 -2.07 10.34
CA PRO A 47 7.01 -1.26 10.42
C PRO A 47 7.32 0.25 10.38
N ASP A 48 6.26 1.05 10.27
CA ASP A 48 6.37 2.50 10.38
C ASP A 48 6.94 2.88 11.75
N GLY A 49 7.94 3.78 11.72
CA GLY A 49 8.64 4.17 12.96
C GLY A 49 9.72 3.20 13.44
N ALA A 50 10.01 2.10 12.73
CA ALA A 50 11.07 1.16 13.10
C ALA A 50 12.50 1.75 13.09
N GLY A 51 12.69 2.92 12.45
CA GLY A 51 13.98 3.58 12.36
C GLY A 51 14.66 3.51 10.98
N LYS A 52 13.99 2.96 9.95
CA LYS A 52 14.53 2.77 8.59
C LYS A 52 15.13 4.05 8.00
N THR A 53 14.32 5.10 7.86
CA THR A 53 14.75 6.41 7.33
C THR A 53 15.87 7.04 8.19
N THR A 54 15.83 6.87 9.52
CA THR A 54 16.88 7.36 10.42
C THR A 54 18.21 6.67 10.11
N LEU A 55 18.20 5.34 9.96
CA LEU A 55 19.40 4.57 9.61
C LEU A 55 19.97 5.00 8.24
N ILE A 56 19.10 5.14 7.23
CA ILE A 56 19.52 5.60 5.90
C ILE A 56 20.18 6.99 5.96
N ARG A 57 19.60 7.93 6.72
CA ARG A 57 20.15 9.29 6.86
C ARG A 57 21.50 9.31 7.57
N LEU A 58 21.71 8.42 8.55
CA LEU A 58 23.02 8.24 9.20
C LEU A 58 24.06 7.71 8.21
N LEU A 59 23.69 6.70 7.41
CA LEU A 59 24.56 6.17 6.35
C LEU A 59 24.85 7.19 5.25
N ALA A 60 23.90 8.06 4.94
CA ALA A 60 24.06 9.14 3.97
C ALA A 60 24.88 10.34 4.50
N GLY A 61 25.29 10.33 5.78
CA GLY A 61 26.00 11.45 6.40
C GLY A 61 25.14 12.71 6.58
N LEU A 62 23.81 12.55 6.62
CA LEU A 62 22.86 13.65 6.81
C LEU A 62 22.48 13.85 8.29
N MET A 63 23.02 13.03 9.16
CA MET A 63 22.67 13.04 10.58
C MET A 63 23.83 12.42 11.40
N GLU A 64 24.04 12.96 12.61
CA GLU A 64 25.00 12.41 13.56
C GLU A 64 24.35 11.34 14.47
N PRO A 65 25.05 10.24 14.80
CA PRO A 65 24.59 9.31 15.82
C PRO A 65 24.61 9.96 17.20
N THR A 66 23.78 9.46 18.13
CA THR A 66 23.85 9.86 19.55
C THR A 66 24.98 9.13 20.25
N SER A 67 25.22 7.86 19.89
CA SER A 67 26.37 7.05 20.32
C SER A 67 26.60 5.90 19.36
N GLY A 68 27.71 5.18 19.52
CA GLY A 68 28.16 4.17 18.57
C GLY A 68 28.83 4.79 17.35
N SER A 69 29.11 3.97 16.34
CA SER A 69 29.80 4.42 15.13
C SER A 69 29.15 3.88 13.86
N VAL A 70 29.33 4.62 12.77
CA VAL A 70 28.96 4.24 11.41
C VAL A 70 30.11 4.51 10.46
N GLU A 71 30.48 3.50 9.69
CA GLU A 71 31.47 3.61 8.62
C GLU A 71 30.78 3.28 7.28
N VAL A 72 31.05 4.07 6.27
CA VAL A 72 30.58 3.88 4.89
C VAL A 72 31.79 3.90 3.97
N LEU A 73 31.95 2.83 3.18
CA LEU A 73 33.12 2.64 2.31
C LEU A 73 34.47 2.80 3.06
N GLY A 74 34.50 2.35 4.33
CA GLY A 74 35.68 2.41 5.20
C GLY A 74 35.98 3.78 5.82
N ARG A 75 35.03 4.73 5.78
CA ARG A 75 35.19 6.10 6.32
C ARG A 75 33.95 6.51 7.12
N SER A 76 34.13 7.44 8.06
CA SER A 76 32.97 8.10 8.69
C SER A 76 32.23 8.95 7.65
N PRO A 77 30.91 8.81 7.49
CA PRO A 77 30.15 9.61 6.53
C PRO A 77 30.12 11.11 6.85
N LEU A 78 30.52 11.50 8.08
CA LEU A 78 30.60 12.89 8.55
C LEU A 78 32.02 13.45 8.54
N ALA A 79 33.01 12.66 8.09
CA ALA A 79 34.40 13.13 8.03
C ALA A 79 34.57 14.35 7.10
N GLU A 80 35.42 15.29 7.49
CA GLU A 80 35.77 16.45 6.68
C GLU A 80 36.31 16.02 5.31
N GLY A 81 35.84 16.70 4.25
CA GLY A 81 36.29 16.47 2.90
C GLY A 81 35.24 15.93 1.92
N GLY A 82 34.03 15.60 2.35
CA GLY A 82 32.87 15.33 1.47
C GLY A 82 33.02 14.11 0.50
N LEU A 83 34.12 13.36 0.56
CA LEU A 83 34.43 12.24 -0.34
C LEU A 83 33.37 11.13 -0.29
N THR A 84 32.78 10.90 0.89
CA THR A 84 31.75 9.88 1.08
C THR A 84 30.46 10.26 0.34
N GLN A 85 30.12 11.56 0.27
CA GLN A 85 28.91 12.04 -0.41
C GLN A 85 29.00 11.92 -1.95
N ALA A 86 30.21 11.94 -2.54
CA ALA A 86 30.40 11.71 -3.97
C ALA A 86 30.18 10.24 -4.34
N GLU A 87 30.56 9.32 -3.45
CA GLU A 87 30.47 7.86 -3.65
C GLU A 87 29.17 7.25 -3.15
N VAL A 88 28.30 8.04 -2.47
CA VAL A 88 26.98 7.61 -1.96
C VAL A 88 25.87 8.31 -2.73
N GLY A 89 24.97 7.53 -3.32
CA GLY A 89 23.72 8.01 -3.90
C GLY A 89 22.61 7.90 -2.84
N TYR A 90 21.82 8.94 -2.65
CA TYR A 90 20.67 8.89 -1.76
C TYR A 90 19.41 9.36 -2.46
N MET A 91 18.38 8.54 -2.41
CA MET A 91 17.04 8.84 -2.89
C MET A 91 16.08 8.82 -1.70
N PRO A 92 15.58 9.98 -1.25
CA PRO A 92 14.69 10.07 -0.10
C PRO A 92 13.28 9.60 -0.44
N GLN A 93 12.51 9.18 0.56
CA GLN A 93 11.11 8.75 0.45
C GLN A 93 10.20 9.79 -0.24
N ARG A 94 10.39 11.07 0.05
CA ARG A 94 9.77 12.15 -0.74
C ARG A 94 10.76 12.54 -1.81
N PHE A 95 10.51 12.22 -3.05
CA PHE A 95 11.34 12.33 -4.26
C PHE A 95 12.57 13.26 -4.23
N GLY A 96 12.64 14.23 -3.30
CA GLY A 96 13.70 15.25 -3.30
C GLY A 96 13.70 16.13 -4.55
N LEU A 97 12.71 15.96 -5.44
CA LEU A 97 12.60 16.69 -6.69
C LEU A 97 11.90 18.02 -6.50
N TYR A 98 12.32 19.00 -7.25
CA TYR A 98 11.65 20.29 -7.35
C TYR A 98 10.57 20.18 -8.43
N GLU A 99 9.31 20.17 -8.02
CA GLU A 99 8.16 19.93 -8.90
C GLU A 99 7.96 21.01 -9.96
N ASP A 100 8.39 22.25 -9.67
CA ASP A 100 8.33 23.39 -10.57
C ASP A 100 9.48 23.44 -11.58
N LEU A 101 10.48 22.59 -11.44
CA LEU A 101 11.58 22.43 -12.38
C LEU A 101 11.29 21.30 -13.38
N SER A 102 11.84 21.43 -14.60
CA SER A 102 11.80 20.37 -15.60
C SER A 102 12.68 19.16 -15.19
N VAL A 103 12.56 18.05 -15.91
CA VAL A 103 13.46 16.89 -15.76
C VAL A 103 14.91 17.33 -15.89
N LEU A 104 15.24 18.10 -16.93
CA LEU A 104 16.60 18.56 -17.18
C LEU A 104 17.10 19.53 -16.12
N ASP A 105 16.22 20.44 -15.62
CA ASP A 105 16.60 21.40 -14.59
C ASP A 105 16.85 20.71 -13.25
N ASN A 106 16.06 19.68 -12.89
CA ASN A 106 16.34 18.86 -11.72
C ASN A 106 17.72 18.18 -11.84
N LEU A 107 18.03 17.55 -12.98
CA LEU A 107 19.38 16.96 -13.21
C LEU A 107 20.50 18.01 -13.11
N ASN A 108 20.30 19.20 -13.68
CA ASN A 108 21.26 20.30 -13.59
C ASN A 108 21.49 20.76 -12.15
N LEU A 109 20.43 20.91 -11.38
CA LEU A 109 20.50 21.28 -9.96
C LEU A 109 21.35 20.27 -9.16
N TYR A 110 21.04 18.98 -9.30
CA TYR A 110 21.78 17.93 -8.60
C TYR A 110 23.21 17.79 -9.09
N ALA A 111 23.48 18.03 -10.38
CA ALA A 111 24.84 18.07 -10.93
C ALA A 111 25.66 19.25 -10.37
N ASN A 112 25.03 20.42 -10.19
CA ASN A 112 25.65 21.58 -9.55
C ASN A 112 26.00 21.30 -8.08
N LEU A 113 25.05 20.71 -7.31
CA LEU A 113 25.28 20.32 -5.91
C LEU A 113 26.43 19.33 -5.76
N ARG A 114 26.70 18.51 -6.77
CA ARG A 114 27.80 17.53 -6.79
C ARG A 114 29.08 18.05 -7.48
N ALA A 115 29.11 19.33 -7.85
CA ALA A 115 30.23 20.00 -8.52
C ALA A 115 30.74 19.24 -9.78
N LEU A 116 29.83 18.61 -10.54
CA LEU A 116 30.19 17.93 -11.79
C LEU A 116 30.60 18.95 -12.83
N ASP A 117 31.75 18.71 -13.49
CA ASP A 117 32.20 19.56 -14.56
C ASP A 117 31.27 19.47 -15.81
N ARG A 118 31.40 20.44 -16.71
CA ARG A 118 30.42 20.64 -17.80
C ARG A 118 30.44 19.49 -18.82
N ASP A 119 31.59 18.98 -19.15
CA ASP A 119 31.73 17.94 -20.20
C ASP A 119 31.34 16.56 -19.67
N ALA A 120 31.71 16.25 -18.42
CA ALA A 120 31.29 15.04 -17.74
C ALA A 120 29.76 15.03 -17.52
N ARG A 121 29.14 16.20 -17.25
CA ARG A 121 27.72 16.37 -17.02
C ARG A 121 26.88 15.97 -18.24
N GLN A 122 27.22 16.49 -19.44
CA GLN A 122 26.43 16.23 -20.62
C GLN A 122 26.36 14.73 -20.95
N ARG A 123 27.54 14.08 -21.00
CA ARG A 123 27.61 12.63 -21.21
C ARG A 123 26.82 11.85 -20.15
N ARG A 124 26.93 12.27 -18.88
CA ARG A 124 26.23 11.60 -17.80
C ARG A 124 24.71 11.77 -17.89
N PHE A 125 24.22 12.92 -18.35
CA PHE A 125 22.80 13.14 -18.59
C PHE A 125 22.26 12.25 -19.70
N GLU A 126 22.98 12.13 -20.81
CA GLU A 126 22.60 11.26 -21.92
C GLU A 126 22.49 9.80 -21.45
N GLU A 127 23.51 9.30 -20.71
CA GLU A 127 23.50 7.96 -20.13
C GLU A 127 22.28 7.74 -19.21
N LEU A 128 22.03 8.64 -18.27
CA LEU A 128 20.97 8.49 -17.27
C LEU A 128 19.57 8.68 -17.86
N LEU A 129 19.40 9.60 -18.80
CA LEU A 129 18.13 9.81 -19.49
C LEU A 129 17.78 8.61 -20.37
N ALA A 130 18.77 7.98 -21.01
CA ALA A 130 18.58 6.74 -21.76
C ALA A 130 18.24 5.57 -20.81
N PHE A 131 19.02 5.40 -19.73
CA PHE A 131 18.83 4.36 -18.71
C PHE A 131 17.44 4.43 -18.06
N THR A 132 16.92 5.63 -17.80
CA THR A 132 15.61 5.85 -17.15
C THR A 132 14.46 6.00 -18.15
N ALA A 133 14.73 5.99 -19.45
CA ALA A 133 13.78 6.27 -20.54
C ALA A 133 13.09 7.66 -20.39
N LEU A 134 13.78 8.65 -19.81
CA LEU A 134 13.26 10.01 -19.62
C LEU A 134 13.68 11.00 -20.73
N ALA A 135 14.48 10.57 -21.70
CA ALA A 135 14.95 11.42 -22.80
C ALA A 135 13.82 12.19 -23.55
N PRO A 136 12.64 11.60 -23.83
CA PRO A 136 11.55 12.33 -24.48
C PRO A 136 10.87 13.39 -23.60
N PHE A 137 11.18 13.42 -22.29
CA PHE A 137 10.45 14.22 -21.30
C PHE A 137 11.32 15.31 -20.64
N THR A 138 12.49 15.61 -21.17
CA THR A 138 13.49 16.53 -20.57
C THR A 138 12.94 17.89 -20.20
N GLN A 139 12.01 18.44 -20.99
CA GLN A 139 11.37 19.75 -20.78
C GLN A 139 10.09 19.69 -19.94
N ARG A 140 9.62 18.47 -19.58
CA ARG A 140 8.41 18.33 -18.77
C ARG A 140 8.72 18.66 -17.32
N LEU A 141 7.85 19.47 -16.67
CA LEU A 141 7.96 19.75 -15.23
C LEU A 141 7.84 18.47 -14.42
N ALA A 142 8.66 18.31 -13.39
CA ALA A 142 8.65 17.15 -12.52
C ALA A 142 7.29 16.94 -11.84
N GLY A 143 6.57 18.01 -11.50
CA GLY A 143 5.23 17.96 -10.96
C GLY A 143 4.19 17.31 -11.88
N LYS A 144 4.44 17.31 -13.21
CA LYS A 144 3.56 16.72 -14.26
C LYS A 144 3.98 15.30 -14.67
N LEU A 145 4.99 14.72 -14.03
CA LEU A 145 5.39 13.33 -14.24
C LEU A 145 4.47 12.38 -13.47
N SER A 146 4.32 11.15 -13.98
CA SER A 146 3.71 10.06 -13.21
C SER A 146 4.57 9.67 -12.00
N GLY A 147 3.99 8.96 -11.02
CA GLY A 147 4.75 8.45 -9.86
C GLY A 147 5.99 7.66 -10.26
N GLY A 148 5.86 6.70 -11.17
CA GLY A 148 7.00 5.92 -11.68
C GLY A 148 8.04 6.76 -12.41
N MET A 149 7.63 7.78 -13.19
CA MET A 149 8.58 8.70 -13.84
C MET A 149 9.30 9.59 -12.81
N LYS A 150 8.63 10.03 -11.73
CA LYS A 150 9.28 10.76 -10.64
C LYS A 150 10.33 9.89 -9.94
N GLN A 151 10.03 8.60 -9.70
CA GLN A 151 11.00 7.65 -9.14
C GLN A 151 12.22 7.48 -10.05
N LYS A 152 12.01 7.30 -11.35
CA LYS A 152 13.08 7.21 -12.34
C LYS A 152 13.96 8.48 -12.36
N LEU A 153 13.36 9.66 -12.27
CA LEU A 153 14.10 10.92 -12.17
C LEU A 153 14.87 11.03 -10.84
N GLY A 154 14.27 10.65 -9.72
CA GLY A 154 14.93 10.59 -8.42
C GLY A 154 16.15 9.66 -8.43
N LEU A 155 15.99 8.47 -9.04
CA LEU A 155 17.08 7.53 -9.23
C LEU A 155 18.20 8.13 -10.12
N ALA A 156 17.84 8.78 -11.24
CA ALA A 156 18.81 9.45 -12.10
C ALA A 156 19.60 10.50 -11.33
N CYS A 157 18.94 11.34 -10.51
CA CYS A 157 19.60 12.34 -9.66
C CYS A 157 20.55 11.69 -8.64
N ALA A 158 20.15 10.58 -8.03
CA ALA A 158 21.01 9.84 -7.08
C ALA A 158 22.25 9.22 -7.74
N LEU A 159 22.14 8.84 -9.02
CA LEU A 159 23.19 8.19 -9.79
C LEU A 159 24.21 9.15 -10.45
N LEU A 160 24.00 10.45 -10.41
CA LEU A 160 24.86 11.44 -11.07
C LEU A 160 26.35 11.30 -10.71
N GLY A 161 26.66 11.03 -9.44
CA GLY A 161 28.03 10.90 -8.93
C GLY A 161 28.70 9.54 -9.17
N LYS A 162 28.08 8.60 -9.90
CA LYS A 162 28.56 7.20 -10.03
C LYS A 162 28.80 6.54 -8.67
N PRO A 163 27.77 6.45 -7.83
CA PRO A 163 27.92 5.96 -6.46
C PRO A 163 28.35 4.48 -6.42
N ARG A 164 29.13 4.11 -5.40
CA ARG A 164 29.45 2.73 -5.02
C ARG A 164 28.40 2.15 -4.06
N LEU A 165 27.74 3.03 -3.28
CA LEU A 165 26.62 2.70 -2.41
C LEU A 165 25.40 3.56 -2.79
N LEU A 166 24.27 2.92 -3.06
CA LEU A 166 23.00 3.57 -3.37
C LEU A 166 22.01 3.29 -2.22
N LEU A 167 21.52 4.35 -1.61
CA LEU A 167 20.56 4.33 -0.51
C LEU A 167 19.18 4.74 -1.05
N LEU A 168 18.22 3.85 -1.05
CA LEU A 168 16.86 4.06 -1.57
C LEU A 168 15.87 3.96 -0.43
N ASP A 169 15.21 5.07 -0.09
CA ASP A 169 14.24 5.14 1.00
C ASP A 169 12.82 5.01 0.45
N GLU A 170 12.25 3.80 0.56
CA GLU A 170 10.90 3.43 0.09
C GLU A 170 10.64 3.79 -1.40
N PRO A 171 11.52 3.38 -2.34
CA PRO A 171 11.39 3.80 -3.74
C PRO A 171 10.19 3.19 -4.46
N GLY A 172 9.55 2.14 -3.92
CA GLY A 172 8.36 1.48 -4.48
C GLY A 172 7.03 2.13 -4.08
N VAL A 173 7.03 3.05 -3.11
CA VAL A 173 5.79 3.64 -2.57
C VAL A 173 5.09 4.53 -3.59
N GLY A 174 3.78 4.29 -3.81
CA GLY A 174 2.97 5.06 -4.77
C GLY A 174 3.28 4.78 -6.23
N VAL A 175 3.99 3.69 -6.52
CA VAL A 175 4.35 3.24 -7.86
C VAL A 175 3.50 2.03 -8.24
N ASP A 176 2.93 2.04 -9.44
CA ASP A 176 2.17 0.91 -9.97
C ASP A 176 3.07 -0.32 -10.25
N PRO A 177 2.50 -1.55 -10.34
CA PRO A 177 3.29 -2.78 -10.48
C PRO A 177 4.22 -2.80 -11.68
N LEU A 178 3.81 -2.25 -12.83
CA LEU A 178 4.65 -2.20 -14.04
C LEU A 178 5.87 -1.31 -13.82
N SER A 179 5.66 -0.09 -13.33
CA SER A 179 6.73 0.87 -13.04
C SER A 179 7.66 0.35 -11.91
N ARG A 180 7.11 -0.40 -10.94
CA ARG A 180 7.88 -1.03 -9.85
C ARG A 180 8.79 -2.13 -10.38
N ARG A 181 8.28 -2.99 -11.28
CA ARG A 181 9.07 -4.04 -11.96
C ARG A 181 10.21 -3.46 -12.78
N GLU A 182 9.95 -2.35 -13.50
CA GLU A 182 11.00 -1.64 -14.25
C GLU A 182 12.07 -1.05 -13.33
N LEU A 183 11.67 -0.39 -12.23
CA LEU A 183 12.59 0.18 -11.25
C LEU A 183 13.48 -0.91 -10.63
N TRP A 184 12.88 -2.06 -10.28
CA TRP A 184 13.61 -3.20 -9.75
C TRP A 184 14.66 -3.72 -10.74
N ARG A 185 14.29 -3.86 -12.04
CA ARG A 185 15.24 -4.27 -13.09
C ARG A 185 16.41 -3.29 -13.20
N MET A 186 16.12 -1.99 -13.24
CA MET A 186 17.16 -0.95 -13.29
C MET A 186 18.15 -1.06 -12.12
N VAL A 187 17.64 -1.28 -10.91
CA VAL A 187 18.48 -1.43 -9.71
C VAL A 187 19.28 -2.74 -9.75
N SER A 188 18.70 -3.83 -10.25
CA SER A 188 19.40 -5.10 -10.45
C SER A 188 20.57 -4.96 -11.45
N ASP A 189 20.38 -4.21 -12.54
CA ASP A 189 21.44 -3.91 -13.51
C ASP A 189 22.58 -3.10 -12.89
N LEU A 190 22.26 -2.16 -11.98
CA LEU A 190 23.27 -1.41 -11.22
C LEU A 190 24.07 -2.33 -10.29
N VAL A 191 23.44 -3.27 -9.62
CA VAL A 191 24.13 -4.24 -8.75
C VAL A 191 25.02 -5.16 -9.58
N ALA A 192 24.56 -5.62 -10.73
CA ALA A 192 25.37 -6.39 -11.67
C ALA A 192 26.61 -5.61 -12.16
N SER A 193 26.58 -4.27 -12.17
CA SER A 193 27.72 -3.40 -12.47
C SER A 193 28.62 -3.09 -11.26
N GLY A 194 28.34 -3.69 -10.08
CA GLY A 194 29.15 -3.57 -8.86
C GLY A 194 28.67 -2.52 -7.85
N VAL A 195 27.53 -1.87 -8.06
CA VAL A 195 26.94 -0.95 -7.08
C VAL A 195 26.31 -1.74 -5.95
N THR A 196 26.54 -1.33 -4.71
CA THR A 196 25.83 -1.87 -3.55
C THR A 196 24.55 -1.07 -3.31
N VAL A 197 23.44 -1.74 -3.03
CA VAL A 197 22.14 -1.07 -2.83
C VAL A 197 21.58 -1.42 -1.46
N LEU A 198 21.16 -0.40 -0.71
CA LEU A 198 20.31 -0.52 0.44
C LEU A 198 18.91 -0.03 0.04
N TRP A 199 17.94 -0.95 0.00
CA TRP A 199 16.58 -0.74 -0.42
C TRP A 199 15.64 -0.80 0.80
N SER A 200 15.19 0.34 1.31
CA SER A 200 14.16 0.38 2.33
C SER A 200 12.80 0.10 1.72
N THR A 201 12.04 -0.77 2.32
CA THR A 201 10.68 -1.08 1.86
C THR A 201 9.76 -1.52 2.99
N ALA A 202 8.48 -1.17 2.86
CA ALA A 202 7.38 -1.76 3.62
C ALA A 202 6.74 -2.95 2.87
N TYR A 203 7.19 -3.25 1.64
CA TYR A 203 6.66 -4.31 0.80
C TYR A 203 7.50 -5.57 0.92
N LEU A 204 6.92 -6.60 1.52
CA LEU A 204 7.65 -7.85 1.78
C LEU A 204 7.97 -8.61 0.50
N GLU A 205 7.17 -8.48 -0.55
CA GLU A 205 7.48 -9.02 -1.88
C GLU A 205 8.77 -8.44 -2.48
N GLU A 206 9.06 -7.14 -2.23
CA GLU A 206 10.32 -6.53 -2.63
C GLU A 206 11.47 -7.05 -1.76
N ALA A 207 11.23 -7.23 -0.46
CA ALA A 207 12.21 -7.78 0.46
C ALA A 207 12.58 -9.23 0.12
N GLU A 208 11.64 -10.05 -0.32
CA GLU A 208 11.89 -11.43 -0.77
C GLU A 208 12.85 -11.51 -1.97
N ARG A 209 12.89 -10.46 -2.80
CA ARG A 209 13.81 -10.37 -3.96
C ARG A 209 15.21 -9.90 -3.58
N CYS A 210 15.41 -9.38 -2.36
CA CYS A 210 16.71 -8.94 -1.90
C CYS A 210 17.64 -10.12 -1.61
N THR A 211 18.94 -9.93 -1.76
CA THR A 211 19.95 -10.94 -1.42
C THR A 211 20.02 -11.17 0.09
N ARG A 212 19.84 -10.11 0.86
CA ARG A 212 19.91 -10.08 2.32
C ARG A 212 18.90 -9.07 2.84
N ILE A 213 18.39 -9.25 4.04
CA ILE A 213 17.48 -8.30 4.69
C ILE A 213 17.96 -7.96 6.11
N TRP A 214 17.77 -6.70 6.48
CA TRP A 214 17.78 -6.23 7.87
C TRP A 214 16.34 -5.95 8.29
N LEU A 215 15.83 -6.73 9.22
CA LEU A 215 14.50 -6.52 9.79
C LEU A 215 14.64 -5.68 11.06
N LEU A 216 14.06 -4.48 11.03
CA LEU A 216 14.02 -3.55 12.13
C LEU A 216 12.64 -3.53 12.81
N ASP A 217 12.62 -3.49 14.14
CA ASP A 217 11.45 -3.11 14.93
C ASP A 217 11.88 -2.25 16.11
N ARG A 218 11.19 -1.13 16.34
CA ARG A 218 11.42 -0.20 17.46
C ARG A 218 12.90 0.13 17.67
N GLY A 219 13.59 0.40 16.57
CA GLY A 219 15.01 0.75 16.57
C GLY A 219 15.98 -0.41 16.83
N LYS A 220 15.52 -1.65 16.89
CA LYS A 220 16.34 -2.85 17.06
C LYS A 220 16.41 -3.67 15.79
N LEU A 221 17.54 -4.28 15.54
CA LEU A 221 17.73 -5.24 14.46
C LEU A 221 17.27 -6.63 14.94
N LEU A 222 16.18 -7.14 14.38
CA LEU A 222 15.60 -8.44 14.73
C LEU A 222 16.17 -9.58 13.88
N HIS A 223 16.55 -9.29 12.63
CA HIS A 223 17.13 -10.27 11.71
C HIS A 223 18.13 -9.61 10.78
N ASP A 224 19.22 -10.32 10.52
CA ASP A 224 20.24 -10.00 9.53
C ASP A 224 20.63 -11.28 8.80
N GLY A 225 20.07 -11.52 7.60
CA GLY A 225 20.28 -12.74 6.85
C GLY A 225 19.50 -12.76 5.53
N ALA A 226 19.47 -13.91 4.86
CA ALA A 226 18.66 -14.09 3.67
C ALA A 226 17.15 -14.12 4.02
N PRO A 227 16.26 -13.54 3.18
CA PRO A 227 14.81 -13.56 3.44
C PRO A 227 14.27 -15.00 3.55
N GLY A 228 14.80 -15.94 2.77
CA GLY A 228 14.43 -17.34 2.83
C GLY A 228 14.69 -18.02 4.18
N GLU A 229 15.65 -17.56 4.97
CA GLU A 229 15.89 -18.08 6.32
C GLU A 229 14.70 -17.85 7.26
N LEU A 230 14.01 -16.72 7.11
CA LEU A 230 12.81 -16.42 7.88
C LEU A 230 11.63 -17.24 7.39
N SER A 231 11.42 -17.32 6.07
CA SER A 231 10.34 -18.12 5.49
C SER A 231 10.46 -19.59 5.88
N GLU A 232 11.67 -20.16 5.87
CA GLU A 232 11.90 -21.56 6.26
C GLU A 232 11.51 -21.88 7.72
N ARG A 233 11.60 -20.90 8.65
CA ARG A 233 11.13 -21.09 10.05
C ARG A 233 9.63 -21.37 10.11
N MET A 234 8.88 -20.97 9.08
CA MET A 234 7.44 -21.16 8.98
C MET A 234 7.05 -22.44 8.23
N ARG A 235 8.01 -23.25 7.78
CA ARG A 235 7.75 -24.50 7.06
C ARG A 235 6.89 -25.45 7.89
N GLY A 236 5.82 -25.98 7.27
CA GLY A 236 4.85 -26.85 7.92
C GLY A 236 3.88 -26.15 8.89
N ARG A 237 3.87 -24.80 8.89
CA ARG A 237 3.04 -23.99 9.77
C ARG A 237 2.07 -23.09 8.99
N VAL A 238 2.07 -23.19 7.67
CA VAL A 238 1.23 -22.38 6.79
C VAL A 238 0.33 -23.27 5.97
N PHE A 239 -0.96 -22.96 5.98
CA PHE A 239 -2.01 -23.75 5.36
C PHE A 239 -2.92 -22.90 4.50
N ARG A 240 -3.54 -23.51 3.51
CA ARG A 240 -4.65 -22.95 2.73
C ARG A 240 -5.92 -23.72 3.07
N ARG A 241 -7.01 -23.01 3.35
CA ARG A 241 -8.33 -23.59 3.51
C ARG A 241 -9.28 -22.97 2.49
N ARG A 242 -9.94 -23.79 1.69
CA ARG A 242 -10.92 -23.32 0.71
C ARG A 242 -12.22 -22.93 1.40
N SER A 243 -12.82 -21.85 0.98
CA SER A 243 -14.12 -21.38 1.44
C SER A 243 -15.21 -21.75 0.46
N SER A 244 -16.42 -21.93 0.93
CA SER A 244 -17.60 -21.90 0.06
C SER A 244 -17.80 -20.48 -0.50
N ALA A 245 -18.34 -20.37 -1.71
CA ALA A 245 -18.52 -19.11 -2.42
C ALA A 245 -19.08 -17.98 -1.53
N GLY A 246 -18.36 -16.85 -1.46
CA GLY A 246 -18.75 -15.65 -0.71
C GLY A 246 -18.58 -15.74 0.81
N ARG A 247 -17.92 -16.76 1.37
CA ARG A 247 -17.72 -16.94 2.82
C ARG A 247 -16.28 -16.82 3.30
N SER A 248 -15.34 -16.39 2.44
CA SER A 248 -13.93 -16.26 2.81
C SER A 248 -13.70 -15.34 4.01
N ARG A 249 -14.48 -14.24 4.13
CA ARG A 249 -14.41 -13.32 5.28
C ARG A 249 -14.81 -14.00 6.59
N GLN A 250 -15.92 -14.72 6.58
CA GLN A 250 -16.40 -15.45 7.77
C GLN A 250 -15.43 -16.56 8.16
N LEU A 251 -14.84 -17.25 7.16
CA LEU A 251 -13.84 -18.27 7.40
C LEU A 251 -12.58 -17.65 8.02
N ALA A 252 -12.04 -16.56 7.47
CA ALA A 252 -10.86 -15.89 8.02
C ALA A 252 -11.09 -15.40 9.46
N GLU A 253 -12.24 -14.79 9.73
CA GLU A 253 -12.63 -14.35 11.07
C GLU A 253 -12.74 -15.54 12.04
N SER A 254 -13.38 -16.62 11.64
CA SER A 254 -13.49 -17.85 12.42
C SER A 254 -12.12 -18.46 12.71
N GLU A 255 -11.21 -18.55 11.72
CA GLU A 255 -9.87 -19.08 11.93
C GLU A 255 -9.06 -18.23 12.94
N LEU A 256 -9.15 -16.91 12.88
CA LEU A 256 -8.46 -16.02 13.83
C LEU A 256 -8.94 -16.18 15.28
N THR A 257 -10.14 -16.73 15.53
CA THR A 257 -10.62 -17.00 16.89
C THR A 257 -9.96 -18.24 17.50
N HIS A 258 -9.41 -19.13 16.70
CA HIS A 258 -8.78 -20.35 17.20
C HIS A 258 -7.47 -20.04 17.92
N GLU A 259 -7.25 -20.70 19.06
CA GLU A 259 -6.00 -20.61 19.77
C GLU A 259 -4.85 -21.16 18.91
N GLY A 260 -3.71 -20.48 18.93
CA GLY A 260 -2.54 -20.85 18.14
C GLY A 260 -2.57 -20.44 16.66
N VAL A 261 -3.66 -19.88 16.14
CA VAL A 261 -3.63 -19.21 14.84
C VAL A 261 -2.99 -17.83 14.99
N VAL A 262 -1.98 -17.56 14.19
CA VAL A 262 -1.18 -16.30 14.21
C VAL A 262 -1.76 -15.28 13.24
N ASP A 263 -2.17 -15.73 12.04
CA ASP A 263 -2.75 -14.90 10.99
C ASP A 263 -3.72 -15.70 10.12
N ALA A 264 -4.71 -15.04 9.51
CA ALA A 264 -5.64 -15.63 8.55
C ALA A 264 -6.01 -14.61 7.47
N VAL A 265 -5.54 -14.84 6.26
CA VAL A 265 -5.60 -13.88 5.14
C VAL A 265 -6.45 -14.41 4.03
N ILE A 266 -7.37 -13.57 3.54
CA ILE A 266 -8.20 -13.89 2.39
C ILE A 266 -7.35 -13.90 1.12
N GLN A 267 -7.48 -14.97 0.32
CA GLN A 267 -6.88 -15.12 -1.00
C GLN A 267 -7.97 -15.63 -1.97
N GLY A 268 -8.77 -14.71 -2.48
CA GLY A 268 -9.93 -15.03 -3.30
C GLY A 268 -10.94 -15.92 -2.56
N ALA A 269 -11.23 -17.11 -3.10
CA ALA A 269 -12.12 -18.10 -2.48
C ALA A 269 -11.43 -18.99 -1.43
N SER A 270 -10.23 -18.65 -0.98
CA SER A 270 -9.50 -19.39 0.05
C SER A 270 -8.99 -18.45 1.16
N VAL A 271 -8.57 -19.05 2.26
CA VAL A 271 -7.92 -18.35 3.39
C VAL A 271 -6.56 -18.98 3.62
N ARG A 272 -5.50 -18.17 3.61
CA ARG A 272 -4.16 -18.53 4.03
C ARG A 272 -4.07 -18.37 5.53
N ILE A 273 -3.66 -19.43 6.23
CA ILE A 273 -3.64 -19.50 7.69
C ILE A 273 -2.21 -19.75 8.13
N VAL A 274 -1.74 -18.93 9.06
CA VAL A 274 -0.46 -19.08 9.73
C VAL A 274 -0.69 -19.58 11.15
N ALA A 275 -0.09 -20.70 11.51
CA ALA A 275 -0.28 -21.34 12.80
C ALA A 275 1.00 -21.34 13.65
N SER A 276 0.84 -21.36 14.97
CA SER A 276 1.92 -21.69 15.90
C SER A 276 2.37 -23.16 15.70
N ALA A 277 3.57 -23.50 16.11
CA ALA A 277 4.09 -24.86 15.98
C ALA A 277 3.18 -25.91 16.66
N ALA A 278 2.60 -25.59 17.81
CA ALA A 278 1.66 -26.46 18.52
C ALA A 278 0.37 -26.68 17.69
N ARG A 279 -0.24 -25.59 17.20
CA ARG A 279 -1.48 -25.65 16.44
C ARG A 279 -1.31 -26.34 15.07
N ALA A 280 -0.17 -26.14 14.40
CA ALA A 280 0.13 -26.75 13.11
C ALA A 280 0.07 -28.28 13.15
N ASN A 281 0.47 -28.90 14.26
CA ASN A 281 0.39 -30.36 14.44
C ASN A 281 -1.06 -30.86 14.51
N GLU A 282 -2.00 -30.02 14.94
CA GLU A 282 -3.43 -30.36 15.01
C GLU A 282 -4.14 -30.13 13.67
N MET A 283 -3.58 -29.28 12.79
CA MET A 283 -4.15 -28.94 11.48
C MET A 283 -3.81 -29.96 10.39
N GLN A 284 -3.66 -31.25 10.76
CA GLN A 284 -3.42 -32.35 9.85
C GLN A 284 -4.76 -32.97 9.44
N GLY A 285 -5.40 -32.44 8.40
CA GLY A 285 -6.67 -32.94 7.88
C GLY A 285 -6.94 -32.47 6.46
N SER A 286 -7.91 -33.09 5.78
CA SER A 286 -8.25 -32.80 4.38
C SER A 286 -8.74 -31.37 4.10
N GLU A 287 -9.08 -30.61 5.15
CA GLU A 287 -9.54 -29.22 5.03
C GLU A 287 -8.40 -28.20 4.97
N TYR A 288 -7.21 -28.57 5.49
CA TYR A 288 -6.03 -27.72 5.57
C TYR A 288 -4.95 -28.23 4.61
N GLU A 289 -4.80 -27.54 3.49
CA GLU A 289 -3.78 -27.85 2.48
C GLU A 289 -2.48 -27.11 2.86
N PRO A 290 -1.37 -27.84 3.14
CA PRO A 290 -0.08 -27.20 3.38
C PRO A 290 0.38 -26.39 2.16
N VAL A 291 0.84 -25.15 2.38
CA VAL A 291 1.36 -24.29 1.31
C VAL A 291 2.75 -23.75 1.66
N PRO A 292 3.56 -23.40 0.65
CA PRO A 292 4.88 -22.83 0.90
C PRO A 292 4.79 -21.55 1.76
N PRO A 293 5.67 -21.39 2.75
CA PRO A 293 5.72 -20.19 3.56
C PRO A 293 6.30 -19.01 2.78
N ARG A 294 5.91 -17.79 3.14
CA ARG A 294 6.41 -16.51 2.63
C ARG A 294 7.11 -15.74 3.73
N LEU A 295 7.90 -14.75 3.35
CA LEU A 295 8.52 -13.83 4.32
C LEU A 295 7.47 -13.13 5.19
N GLU A 296 6.31 -12.83 4.62
CA GLU A 296 5.20 -12.18 5.34
C GLU A 296 4.68 -13.00 6.51
N ASP A 297 4.62 -14.32 6.37
CA ASP A 297 4.14 -15.23 7.43
C ASP A 297 5.06 -15.11 8.68
N ALA A 298 6.38 -15.13 8.45
CA ALA A 298 7.37 -14.97 9.50
C ALA A 298 7.39 -13.54 10.07
N TYR A 299 7.26 -12.54 9.22
CA TYR A 299 7.22 -11.13 9.62
C TYR A 299 6.04 -10.86 10.57
N VAL A 300 4.85 -11.29 10.20
CA VAL A 300 3.64 -11.12 11.03
C VAL A 300 3.80 -11.85 12.37
N GLU A 301 4.32 -13.08 12.38
CA GLU A 301 4.58 -13.82 13.62
C GLU A 301 5.57 -13.08 14.53
N MET A 302 6.70 -12.62 13.99
CA MET A 302 7.76 -11.93 14.77
C MET A 302 7.27 -10.63 15.42
N LEU A 303 6.29 -9.98 14.81
CA LEU A 303 5.71 -8.73 15.30
C LEU A 303 4.45 -8.91 16.16
N GLY A 304 4.09 -10.15 16.50
CA GLY A 304 3.02 -10.45 17.46
C GLY A 304 1.73 -10.97 16.85
N GLY A 305 1.68 -11.20 15.53
CA GLY A 305 0.51 -11.76 14.85
C GLY A 305 -0.53 -10.71 14.44
N ALA A 306 -1.58 -11.17 13.76
CA ALA A 306 -2.72 -10.34 13.37
C ALA A 306 -3.59 -9.97 14.59
N GLN A 307 -4.29 -8.85 14.49
CA GLN A 307 -5.25 -8.43 15.51
C GLN A 307 -6.40 -9.44 15.58
N LYS A 308 -6.67 -9.93 16.80
CA LYS A 308 -7.74 -10.91 17.08
C LYS A 308 -8.99 -10.23 17.62
N GLY A 309 -10.13 -10.83 17.36
CA GLY A 309 -11.41 -10.39 17.89
C GLY A 309 -12.26 -9.60 16.90
N GLU A 310 -13.48 -9.28 17.30
CA GLU A 310 -14.41 -8.51 16.48
C GLU A 310 -13.93 -7.05 16.32
N SER A 311 -14.04 -6.51 15.11
CA SER A 311 -13.73 -5.11 14.84
C SER A 311 -14.57 -4.17 15.73
N LEU A 312 -13.90 -3.35 16.54
CA LEU A 312 -14.57 -2.34 17.37
C LEU A 312 -15.36 -1.34 16.51
N LEU A 313 -14.91 -1.08 15.29
CA LEU A 313 -15.64 -0.24 14.34
C LEU A 313 -16.98 -0.86 13.96
N ALA A 314 -17.04 -2.17 13.73
CA ALA A 314 -18.27 -2.88 13.39
C ALA A 314 -19.23 -3.01 14.58
N ARG A 315 -18.73 -3.11 15.82
CA ARG A 315 -19.58 -3.10 17.03
C ARG A 315 -20.41 -1.83 17.15
N GLY A 316 -19.81 -0.68 16.92
CA GLY A 316 -20.48 0.62 16.96
C GLY A 316 -21.24 0.96 15.67
N TRP A 317 -21.30 0.04 14.69
CA TRP A 317 -22.04 0.31 13.45
C TRP A 317 -23.53 0.07 13.65
N PRO A 318 -24.39 1.01 13.22
CA PRO A 318 -25.83 0.77 13.30
C PRO A 318 -26.17 -0.52 12.57
N SER A 319 -26.93 -1.42 13.22
CA SER A 319 -27.50 -2.56 12.52
C SER A 319 -28.29 -2.03 11.33
N ALA A 320 -28.18 -2.69 10.15
CA ALA A 320 -28.97 -2.32 9.00
C ALA A 320 -30.43 -2.19 9.47
N ALA A 321 -30.89 -0.95 9.65
CA ALA A 321 -32.21 -0.67 10.17
C ALA A 321 -33.22 -1.33 9.23
N THR A 322 -34.10 -2.16 9.77
CA THR A 322 -35.42 -2.36 9.19
C THR A 322 -35.91 -1.00 8.69
N PRO A 323 -36.49 -0.90 7.48
CA PRO A 323 -36.92 0.38 6.89
C PRO A 323 -38.04 0.98 7.73
N GLY A 324 -37.71 1.81 8.69
CA GLY A 324 -38.67 2.33 9.66
C GLY A 324 -38.50 3.77 10.12
N ASP A 325 -37.38 4.45 9.86
CA ASP A 325 -37.13 5.81 10.37
C ASP A 325 -36.64 6.83 9.34
N ALA A 326 -37.08 6.74 8.09
CA ALA A 326 -37.01 7.84 7.14
C ALA A 326 -38.33 7.95 6.40
N HIS A 327 -39.16 8.92 6.79
CA HIS A 327 -40.39 9.42 6.14
C HIS A 327 -41.03 8.48 5.10
N SER A 328 -42.16 7.91 5.50
CA SER A 328 -43.13 7.16 4.69
C SER A 328 -43.32 7.70 3.28
N LEU A 329 -42.90 6.90 2.31
CA LEU A 329 -43.55 6.86 1.00
C LEU A 329 -43.93 5.40 0.76
N SER A 330 -45.20 5.14 0.88
CA SER A 330 -45.88 3.86 0.71
C SER A 330 -45.66 3.33 -0.72
N ALA A 331 -45.06 2.14 -0.85
CA ALA A 331 -45.27 1.28 -1.97
C ALA A 331 -45.74 -0.08 -1.47
N SER A 332 -46.97 -0.39 -1.73
CA SER A 332 -47.64 -1.66 -1.43
C SER A 332 -46.99 -2.79 -2.23
N VAL A 333 -46.35 -3.74 -1.55
CA VAL A 333 -45.91 -5.01 -2.15
C VAL A 333 -46.93 -6.08 -1.82
N SER A 334 -47.60 -6.58 -2.84
CA SER A 334 -48.51 -7.74 -2.77
C SER A 334 -47.73 -9.02 -2.50
N THR A 335 -48.02 -9.68 -1.39
CA THR A 335 -47.51 -11.01 -1.06
C THR A 335 -48.28 -12.07 -1.86
N SER A 336 -47.56 -12.72 -2.81
CA SER A 336 -47.99 -14.00 -3.37
C SER A 336 -47.21 -15.14 -2.71
N ALA A 337 -47.91 -16.05 -2.05
CA ALA A 337 -47.35 -17.23 -1.39
C ALA A 337 -46.81 -18.23 -2.44
N SER A 338 -45.58 -18.66 -2.29
CA SER A 338 -44.96 -19.74 -3.06
C SER A 338 -45.05 -21.09 -2.33
N PRO A 339 -45.11 -22.23 -3.05
CA PRO A 339 -45.31 -23.55 -2.44
C PRO A 339 -44.10 -24.08 -1.68
N PRO A 340 -44.25 -24.97 -0.68
CA PRO A 340 -43.17 -25.47 0.16
C PRO A 340 -42.33 -26.50 -0.60
N GLY A 341 -41.02 -26.26 -0.74
CA GLY A 341 -40.08 -27.27 -1.26
C GLY A 341 -38.84 -26.78 -1.98
N SER A 342 -38.72 -25.52 -2.35
CA SER A 342 -37.53 -24.98 -2.95
C SER A 342 -36.76 -24.08 -1.99
N ARG A 343 -35.51 -24.35 -1.75
CA ARG A 343 -34.57 -23.46 -1.06
C ARG A 343 -34.63 -22.10 -1.77
N PRO A 344 -35.05 -21.01 -1.11
CA PRO A 344 -35.14 -19.74 -1.80
C PRO A 344 -33.77 -19.35 -2.34
N ALA A 345 -33.70 -18.98 -3.61
CA ALA A 345 -32.54 -18.32 -4.17
C ALA A 345 -32.25 -17.06 -3.31
N PRO A 346 -30.99 -16.74 -3.03
CA PRO A 346 -30.66 -15.57 -2.25
C PRO A 346 -31.33 -14.35 -2.89
N ALA A 347 -32.04 -13.54 -2.11
CA ALA A 347 -32.67 -12.33 -2.59
C ALA A 347 -31.64 -11.45 -3.31
N PRO A 348 -31.99 -10.80 -4.43
CA PRO A 348 -31.07 -9.92 -5.12
C PRO A 348 -30.57 -8.83 -4.17
N ARG A 349 -29.25 -8.70 -4.03
CA ARG A 349 -28.62 -7.67 -3.19
C ARG A 349 -28.96 -6.29 -3.77
N GLU A 350 -29.26 -5.33 -2.90
CA GLU A 350 -29.52 -3.94 -3.31
C GLU A 350 -28.28 -3.35 -4.01
N THR A 351 -28.46 -2.72 -5.18
CA THR A 351 -27.40 -1.99 -5.87
C THR A 351 -27.22 -0.62 -5.23
N LEU A 352 -26.08 -0.40 -4.59
CA LEU A 352 -25.76 0.85 -3.90
C LEU A 352 -24.89 1.80 -4.72
N VAL A 353 -24.10 1.29 -5.69
CA VAL A 353 -23.36 2.11 -6.66
C VAL A 353 -23.65 1.59 -8.04
N SER A 354 -23.98 2.49 -8.97
CA SER A 354 -24.13 2.16 -10.38
C SER A 354 -23.57 3.28 -11.26
N CYS A 355 -22.80 2.92 -12.28
CA CYS A 355 -22.39 3.85 -13.32
C CYS A 355 -22.62 3.23 -14.71
N LYS A 356 -23.12 4.05 -15.65
CA LYS A 356 -23.45 3.65 -17.02
C LYS A 356 -22.88 4.65 -17.99
N GLY A 357 -21.97 4.20 -18.86
CA GLY A 357 -21.31 5.02 -19.88
C GLY A 357 -20.51 6.20 -19.31
N LEU A 358 -19.98 6.06 -18.09
CA LEU A 358 -19.36 7.16 -17.36
C LEU A 358 -18.09 7.62 -18.06
N THR A 359 -18.13 8.84 -18.61
CA THR A 359 -17.05 9.39 -19.44
C THR A 359 -16.58 10.74 -18.92
N LYS A 360 -15.26 10.96 -18.92
CA LYS A 360 -14.66 12.25 -18.61
C LYS A 360 -13.60 12.65 -19.62
N ARG A 361 -13.83 13.80 -20.25
CA ARG A 361 -12.89 14.45 -21.18
C ARG A 361 -12.32 15.73 -20.58
N PHE A 362 -11.04 15.95 -20.77
CA PHE A 362 -10.33 17.20 -20.48
C PHE A 362 -9.72 17.72 -21.80
N GLY A 363 -10.44 18.58 -22.50
CA GLY A 363 -10.10 18.93 -23.86
C GLY A 363 -10.11 17.71 -24.76
N THR A 364 -8.99 17.41 -25.42
CA THR A 364 -8.83 16.22 -26.29
C THR A 364 -8.49 14.94 -25.51
N PHE A 365 -8.09 15.05 -24.25
CA PHE A 365 -7.71 13.91 -23.42
C PHE A 365 -8.93 13.25 -22.78
N VAL A 366 -9.09 11.93 -22.99
CA VAL A 366 -10.16 11.12 -22.39
C VAL A 366 -9.58 10.39 -21.17
N ALA A 367 -9.97 10.83 -19.98
CA ALA A 367 -9.47 10.27 -18.72
C ALA A 367 -10.28 9.06 -18.22
N ALA A 368 -11.57 9.00 -18.58
CA ALA A 368 -12.45 7.84 -18.40
C ALA A 368 -13.35 7.74 -19.63
N ASP A 369 -13.52 6.54 -20.16
CA ASP A 369 -14.20 6.29 -21.43
C ASP A 369 -15.22 5.16 -21.28
N HIS A 370 -16.51 5.51 -21.20
CA HIS A 370 -17.66 4.61 -21.11
C HIS A 370 -17.53 3.54 -20.00
N VAL A 371 -17.07 3.94 -18.81
CA VAL A 371 -16.93 3.02 -17.67
C VAL A 371 -18.29 2.59 -17.16
N ASN A 372 -18.49 1.27 -17.01
CA ASN A 372 -19.74 0.65 -16.55
C ASN A 372 -19.45 -0.36 -15.46
N PHE A 373 -20.09 -0.25 -14.30
CA PHE A 373 -20.13 -1.28 -13.25
C PHE A 373 -21.22 -0.98 -12.21
N GLU A 374 -21.54 -1.99 -11.42
CA GLU A 374 -22.47 -1.90 -10.30
C GLU A 374 -21.83 -2.52 -9.06
N VAL A 375 -22.15 -1.97 -7.87
CA VAL A 375 -21.70 -2.51 -6.58
C VAL A 375 -22.90 -2.68 -5.67
N HIS A 376 -22.98 -3.83 -5.03
CA HIS A 376 -24.10 -4.22 -4.21
C HIS A 376 -23.83 -4.03 -2.71
N ALA A 377 -24.91 -4.01 -1.91
CA ALA A 377 -24.80 -3.98 -0.45
C ALA A 377 -23.96 -5.17 0.04
N GLY A 378 -22.98 -4.90 0.92
CA GLY A 378 -22.10 -5.93 1.47
C GLY A 378 -21.10 -6.48 0.45
N GLU A 379 -20.72 -5.70 -0.57
CA GLU A 379 -19.73 -6.05 -1.58
C GLU A 379 -18.53 -5.12 -1.50
N ILE A 380 -17.31 -5.67 -1.67
CA ILE A 380 -16.08 -4.91 -1.92
C ILE A 380 -15.74 -5.01 -3.40
N TYR A 381 -15.78 -3.87 -4.09
CA TYR A 381 -15.41 -3.75 -5.48
C TYR A 381 -14.05 -3.07 -5.63
N GLY A 382 -13.09 -3.80 -6.19
CA GLY A 382 -11.75 -3.29 -6.49
C GLY A 382 -11.69 -2.61 -7.85
N LEU A 383 -11.24 -1.36 -7.91
CA LEU A 383 -10.96 -0.67 -9.18
C LEU A 383 -9.45 -0.59 -9.38
N LEU A 384 -8.90 -1.53 -10.16
CA LEU A 384 -7.46 -1.68 -10.37
C LEU A 384 -7.03 -1.07 -11.70
N GLY A 385 -5.75 -0.77 -11.81
CA GLY A 385 -5.13 -0.22 -13.04
C GLY A 385 -3.82 0.51 -12.71
N PRO A 386 -2.95 0.75 -13.70
CA PRO A 386 -1.72 1.51 -13.48
C PRO A 386 -2.00 2.99 -13.16
N ASN A 387 -0.95 3.70 -12.79
CA ASN A 387 -1.04 5.14 -12.56
C ASN A 387 -1.41 5.86 -13.87
N GLY A 388 -2.39 6.76 -13.80
CA GLY A 388 -2.91 7.47 -14.97
C GLY A 388 -3.98 6.71 -15.77
N ALA A 389 -4.35 5.49 -15.41
CA ALA A 389 -5.37 4.70 -16.10
C ALA A 389 -6.81 5.27 -16.01
N GLY A 390 -7.06 6.28 -15.18
CA GLY A 390 -8.40 6.89 -15.02
C GLY A 390 -9.12 6.52 -13.71
N LYS A 391 -8.54 5.69 -12.84
CA LYS A 391 -9.14 5.25 -11.56
C LYS A 391 -9.64 6.41 -10.70
N SER A 392 -8.74 7.31 -10.29
CA SER A 392 -9.09 8.44 -9.43
C SER A 392 -10.05 9.42 -10.11
N THR A 393 -10.05 9.52 -11.45
CA THR A 393 -11.03 10.30 -12.20
C THR A 393 -12.42 9.69 -12.06
N THR A 394 -12.55 8.39 -12.29
CA THR A 394 -13.78 7.63 -12.10
C THR A 394 -14.29 7.74 -10.67
N PHE A 395 -13.40 7.58 -9.69
CA PHE A 395 -13.69 7.73 -8.26
C PHE A 395 -14.27 9.09 -7.91
N ARG A 396 -13.62 10.17 -8.37
CA ARG A 396 -14.10 11.55 -8.11
C ARG A 396 -15.45 11.83 -8.75
N MET A 397 -15.74 11.22 -9.90
CA MET A 397 -17.07 11.31 -10.50
C MET A 397 -18.13 10.62 -9.63
N LEU A 398 -17.83 9.40 -9.12
CA LEU A 398 -18.71 8.64 -8.25
C LEU A 398 -18.89 9.28 -6.85
N CYS A 399 -17.92 10.04 -6.38
CA CYS A 399 -18.05 10.83 -5.15
C CYS A 399 -18.77 12.18 -5.35
N GLY A 400 -19.20 12.51 -6.58
CA GLY A 400 -19.79 13.80 -6.91
C GLY A 400 -18.84 14.99 -6.76
N LEU A 401 -17.51 14.73 -6.81
CA LEU A 401 -16.45 15.75 -6.75
C LEU A 401 -16.04 16.23 -8.14
N LEU A 402 -16.37 15.47 -9.19
CA LEU A 402 -16.09 15.80 -10.57
C LEU A 402 -17.33 15.47 -11.41
N LYS A 403 -17.81 16.47 -12.16
CA LYS A 403 -18.94 16.28 -13.08
C LYS A 403 -18.49 15.43 -14.28
N PRO A 404 -19.17 14.32 -14.63
CA PRO A 404 -18.91 13.59 -15.86
C PRO A 404 -19.20 14.45 -17.10
N THR A 405 -18.58 14.11 -18.21
CA THR A 405 -18.89 14.70 -19.53
C THR A 405 -20.10 14.01 -20.14
N GLU A 406 -20.18 12.66 -19.98
CA GLU A 406 -21.26 11.81 -20.50
C GLU A 406 -21.52 10.68 -19.49
N GLY A 407 -22.70 10.05 -19.61
CA GLY A 407 -23.10 8.93 -18.78
C GLY A 407 -23.72 9.33 -17.45
N ASP A 408 -24.23 8.33 -16.73
CA ASP A 408 -24.94 8.48 -15.46
C ASP A 408 -24.25 7.71 -14.34
N ALA A 409 -24.38 8.25 -13.11
CA ALA A 409 -23.95 7.54 -11.91
C ALA A 409 -24.95 7.78 -10.77
N SER A 410 -25.20 6.73 -9.98
CA SER A 410 -25.99 6.79 -8.75
C SER A 410 -25.25 6.17 -7.59
N VAL A 411 -25.41 6.76 -6.41
CA VAL A 411 -24.83 6.28 -5.14
C VAL A 411 -25.88 6.32 -4.06
N ALA A 412 -26.08 5.21 -3.36
CA ALA A 412 -27.10 5.02 -2.31
C ALA A 412 -28.50 5.47 -2.77
N GLY A 413 -28.88 5.12 -4.02
CA GLY A 413 -30.17 5.46 -4.61
C GLY A 413 -30.31 6.93 -5.06
N VAL A 414 -29.23 7.72 -5.02
CA VAL A 414 -29.22 9.14 -5.42
C VAL A 414 -28.42 9.33 -6.69
N ASN A 415 -29.06 9.90 -7.72
CA ASN A 415 -28.36 10.27 -8.97
C ASN A 415 -27.45 11.47 -8.73
N LEU A 416 -26.15 11.30 -9.08
CA LEU A 416 -25.09 12.29 -8.83
C LEU A 416 -25.20 13.54 -9.72
N LEU A 417 -25.84 13.44 -10.87
CA LEU A 417 -26.03 14.59 -11.76
C LEU A 417 -27.07 15.57 -11.21
N HIS A 418 -28.09 15.06 -10.50
CA HIS A 418 -29.22 15.85 -10.02
C HIS A 418 -29.09 16.27 -8.56
N ALA A 419 -28.49 15.45 -7.72
CA ALA A 419 -28.42 15.73 -6.27
C ALA A 419 -27.06 15.31 -5.64
N PRO A 420 -25.92 15.85 -6.10
CA PRO A 420 -24.60 15.44 -5.61
C PRO A 420 -24.40 15.68 -4.11
N GLY A 421 -25.01 16.72 -3.54
CA GLY A 421 -24.95 17.02 -2.11
C GLY A 421 -25.62 15.95 -1.25
N ARG A 422 -26.79 15.47 -1.69
CA ARG A 422 -27.52 14.39 -0.99
C ARG A 422 -26.79 13.05 -1.07
N ALA A 423 -26.16 12.77 -2.20
CA ALA A 423 -25.33 11.58 -2.35
C ALA A 423 -24.12 11.63 -1.42
N ARG A 424 -23.40 12.77 -1.36
CA ARG A 424 -22.24 12.96 -0.48
C ARG A 424 -22.56 12.78 1.02
N ALA A 425 -23.77 13.12 1.44
CA ALA A 425 -24.22 12.87 2.82
C ALA A 425 -24.39 11.38 3.15
N ARG A 426 -24.46 10.49 2.17
CA ARG A 426 -24.68 9.05 2.32
C ARG A 426 -23.43 8.21 2.04
N LEU A 427 -22.33 8.84 1.63
CA LEU A 427 -21.07 8.17 1.34
C LEU A 427 -19.95 8.66 2.25
N GLY A 428 -19.03 7.76 2.58
CA GLY A 428 -17.73 8.10 3.15
C GLY A 428 -16.68 8.12 2.03
N TYR A 429 -15.75 9.06 2.11
CA TYR A 429 -14.66 9.15 1.14
C TYR A 429 -13.31 9.34 1.82
N MET A 430 -12.37 8.48 1.49
CA MET A 430 -10.98 8.57 1.90
C MET A 430 -10.12 8.80 0.66
N ALA A 431 -9.49 9.96 0.57
CA ALA A 431 -8.66 10.33 -0.57
C ALA A 431 -7.25 9.76 -0.46
N GLN A 432 -6.62 9.49 -1.60
CA GLN A 432 -5.23 9.01 -1.72
C GLN A 432 -4.21 9.90 -0.97
N LYS A 433 -4.32 11.23 -1.13
CA LYS A 433 -3.50 12.18 -0.37
C LYS A 433 -4.21 12.51 0.94
N PHE A 434 -3.44 12.59 2.04
CA PHE A 434 -3.98 13.04 3.31
C PHE A 434 -4.73 14.37 3.15
N SER A 435 -6.07 14.28 3.21
CA SER A 435 -6.99 15.38 2.89
C SER A 435 -7.60 16.03 4.12
N LEU A 436 -7.18 15.60 5.32
CA LEU A 436 -7.63 16.17 6.58
C LEU A 436 -6.87 17.46 6.91
N TYR A 437 -7.40 18.22 7.85
CA TYR A 437 -6.79 19.50 8.27
C TYR A 437 -5.55 19.24 9.11
N GLY A 438 -4.39 19.33 8.48
CA GLY A 438 -3.10 19.02 9.10
C GLY A 438 -2.74 19.92 10.30
N ALA A 439 -3.19 21.19 10.29
CA ALA A 439 -3.00 22.13 11.39
C ALA A 439 -3.91 21.85 12.60
N LEU A 440 -5.00 21.12 12.39
CA LEU A 440 -5.89 20.71 13.49
C LEU A 440 -5.36 19.46 14.18
N SER A 441 -5.68 19.32 15.47
CA SER A 441 -5.41 18.09 16.21
C SER A 441 -6.30 16.92 15.72
N VAL A 442 -5.97 15.69 16.13
CA VAL A 442 -6.80 14.51 15.88
C VAL A 442 -8.22 14.74 16.40
N ALA A 443 -8.37 15.17 17.65
CA ALA A 443 -9.67 15.44 18.26
C ALA A 443 -10.46 16.51 17.49
N GLN A 444 -9.78 17.60 17.08
CA GLN A 444 -10.42 18.67 16.31
C GLN A 444 -10.86 18.22 14.91
N ASN A 445 -10.10 17.34 14.24
CA ASN A 445 -10.52 16.78 12.96
C ASN A 445 -11.79 15.91 13.13
N LEU A 446 -11.83 15.01 14.12
CA LEU A 446 -13.00 14.18 14.39
C LEU A 446 -14.22 15.04 14.70
N ASP A 447 -14.05 16.07 15.54
CA ASP A 447 -15.11 16.98 15.92
C ASP A 447 -15.67 17.77 14.73
N TYR A 448 -14.79 18.30 13.90
CA TYR A 448 -15.13 19.06 12.69
C TYR A 448 -15.89 18.20 11.66
N PHE A 449 -15.42 16.98 11.39
CA PHE A 449 -16.11 16.09 10.44
C PHE A 449 -17.46 15.62 10.97
N ALA A 450 -17.58 15.41 12.29
CA ALA A 450 -18.87 15.07 12.91
C ALA A 450 -19.91 16.21 12.72
N ASP A 451 -19.48 17.47 12.84
CA ASP A 451 -20.34 18.62 12.59
C ASP A 451 -20.73 18.76 11.10
N ILE A 452 -19.76 18.58 10.17
CA ILE A 452 -20.05 18.60 8.72
C ILE A 452 -21.08 17.54 8.33
N TYR A 453 -21.01 16.33 8.93
CA TYR A 453 -21.99 15.29 8.69
C TYR A 453 -23.31 15.50 9.45
N GLY A 454 -23.46 16.59 10.19
CA GLY A 454 -24.70 16.97 10.87
C GLY A 454 -25.07 16.06 12.04
N LEU A 455 -24.08 15.45 12.71
CA LEU A 455 -24.35 14.63 13.89
C LEU A 455 -24.83 15.53 15.06
N ASN A 456 -25.97 15.19 15.67
CA ASN A 456 -26.43 15.86 16.87
C ASN A 456 -25.48 15.59 18.05
N ARG A 457 -25.54 16.44 19.08
CA ARG A 457 -24.57 16.46 20.20
C ARG A 457 -24.41 15.09 20.90
N ALA A 458 -25.48 14.34 21.07
CA ALA A 458 -25.41 13.03 21.72
C ALA A 458 -24.72 11.99 20.82
N ARG A 459 -25.18 11.87 19.57
CA ARG A 459 -24.62 10.94 18.57
C ARG A 459 -23.18 11.31 18.17
N LYS A 460 -22.85 12.61 18.11
CA LYS A 460 -21.50 13.09 17.89
C LYS A 460 -20.53 12.54 18.95
N ARG A 461 -20.87 12.70 20.24
CA ARG A 461 -20.04 12.22 21.35
C ARG A 461 -19.82 10.71 21.29
N GLU A 462 -20.91 9.96 21.09
CA GLU A 462 -20.87 8.50 20.95
C GLU A 462 -19.98 8.05 19.78
N ARG A 463 -20.22 8.60 18.59
CA ARG A 463 -19.49 8.21 17.38
C ARG A 463 -18.02 8.61 17.43
N VAL A 464 -17.70 9.81 17.92
CA VAL A 464 -16.30 10.25 18.07
C VAL A 464 -15.56 9.33 19.03
N GLN A 465 -16.16 8.97 20.18
CA GLN A 465 -15.52 8.03 21.11
C GLN A 465 -15.34 6.64 20.48
N ALA A 466 -16.35 6.12 19.78
CA ALA A 466 -16.23 4.85 19.08
C ALA A 466 -15.09 4.85 18.04
N MET A 467 -14.84 5.96 17.34
CA MET A 467 -13.72 6.10 16.39
C MET A 467 -12.37 6.16 17.12
N ILE A 468 -12.28 6.87 18.24
CA ILE A 468 -11.08 6.92 19.06
C ILE A 468 -10.69 5.52 19.52
N ASP A 469 -11.64 4.76 20.03
CA ASP A 469 -11.42 3.40 20.54
C ASP A 469 -11.08 2.42 19.41
N ALA A 470 -11.84 2.45 18.30
CA ALA A 470 -11.66 1.52 17.18
C ALA A 470 -10.30 1.68 16.50
N PHE A 471 -9.80 2.90 16.40
CA PHE A 471 -8.54 3.22 15.71
C PHE A 471 -7.36 3.52 16.65
N SER A 472 -7.54 3.29 17.97
CA SER A 472 -6.51 3.52 18.99
C SER A 472 -5.89 4.92 18.91
N LEU A 473 -6.71 5.96 18.74
CA LEU A 473 -6.26 7.33 18.53
C LEU A 473 -5.97 8.09 19.84
N GLU A 474 -6.31 7.53 21.01
CA GLU A 474 -6.18 8.16 22.32
C GLU A 474 -4.80 8.82 22.56
N PRO A 475 -3.65 8.16 22.28
CA PRO A 475 -2.33 8.75 22.56
C PRO A 475 -2.02 9.99 21.70
N HIS A 476 -2.75 10.21 20.63
CA HIS A 476 -2.48 11.25 19.63
C HIS A 476 -3.57 12.34 19.55
N LEU A 477 -4.56 12.33 20.44
CA LEU A 477 -5.73 13.24 20.36
C LEU A 477 -5.34 14.71 20.27
N GLN A 478 -4.29 15.14 20.96
CA GLN A 478 -3.82 16.51 20.97
C GLN A 478 -2.74 16.81 19.93
N SER A 479 -2.28 15.79 19.21
CA SER A 479 -1.23 15.94 18.18
C SER A 479 -1.81 16.54 16.92
N ASN A 480 -1.07 17.45 16.27
CA ASN A 480 -1.43 17.95 14.94
C ASN A 480 -1.43 16.79 13.93
N ALA A 481 -2.48 16.72 13.13
CA ALA A 481 -2.67 15.64 12.17
C ALA A 481 -1.53 15.57 11.11
N ALA A 482 -0.94 16.71 10.73
CA ALA A 482 0.22 16.73 9.82
C ALA A 482 1.46 16.03 10.38
N LEU A 483 1.62 15.97 11.71
CA LEU A 483 2.80 15.41 12.37
C LEU A 483 2.66 13.93 12.71
N LEU A 484 1.48 13.34 12.51
CA LEU A 484 1.25 11.91 12.76
C LEU A 484 2.11 11.03 11.82
N PRO A 485 2.56 9.86 12.28
CA PRO A 485 3.04 8.80 11.40
C PRO A 485 1.97 8.43 10.35
N LEU A 486 2.42 7.89 9.20
CA LEU A 486 1.53 7.63 8.07
C LEU A 486 0.36 6.70 8.45
N GLY A 487 0.62 5.61 9.15
CA GLY A 487 -0.42 4.67 9.60
C GLY A 487 -1.49 5.35 10.47
N PHE A 488 -1.11 6.25 11.38
CA PHE A 488 -2.10 7.03 12.17
C PHE A 488 -2.86 8.06 11.34
N LYS A 489 -2.25 8.62 10.31
CA LYS A 489 -2.96 9.47 9.34
C LYS A 489 -4.05 8.70 8.62
N GLN A 490 -3.76 7.47 8.20
CA GLN A 490 -4.72 6.60 7.52
C GLN A 490 -5.86 6.17 8.47
N ARG A 491 -5.55 5.80 9.72
CA ARG A 491 -6.56 5.52 10.75
C ARG A 491 -7.48 6.71 10.98
N LEU A 492 -6.94 7.91 11.13
CA LEU A 492 -7.72 9.14 11.30
C LEU A 492 -8.59 9.44 10.07
N ALA A 493 -8.05 9.23 8.86
CA ALA A 493 -8.80 9.44 7.62
C ALA A 493 -9.99 8.48 7.51
N LEU A 494 -9.79 7.19 7.81
CA LEU A 494 -10.87 6.21 7.83
C LEU A 494 -11.88 6.51 8.94
N ALA A 495 -11.43 6.88 10.13
CA ALA A 495 -12.29 7.30 11.24
C ALA A 495 -13.22 8.45 10.81
N CYS A 496 -12.67 9.51 10.21
CA CYS A 496 -13.45 10.65 9.70
C CYS A 496 -14.43 10.23 8.60
N ALA A 497 -14.00 9.36 7.66
CA ALA A 497 -14.86 8.89 6.57
C ALA A 497 -16.03 8.01 7.05
N THR A 498 -15.92 7.39 8.23
CA THR A 498 -16.90 6.44 8.79
C THR A 498 -17.74 7.00 9.94
N LEU A 499 -17.46 8.21 10.39
CA LEU A 499 -18.16 8.87 11.52
C LEU A 499 -19.68 8.82 11.42
N HIS A 500 -20.24 9.11 10.26
CA HIS A 500 -21.69 9.22 10.01
C HIS A 500 -22.34 7.89 9.61
N ALA A 501 -21.59 6.77 9.68
CA ALA A 501 -22.03 5.42 9.30
C ALA A 501 -22.62 5.37 7.87
N PRO A 502 -21.82 5.67 6.83
CA PRO A 502 -22.29 5.71 5.44
C PRO A 502 -22.70 4.33 4.93
N ALA A 503 -23.66 4.30 3.98
CA ALA A 503 -24.06 3.08 3.28
C ALA A 503 -23.01 2.65 2.22
N VAL A 504 -22.23 3.61 1.71
CA VAL A 504 -21.18 3.40 0.69
C VAL A 504 -19.89 4.03 1.16
N LEU A 505 -18.78 3.31 1.03
CA LEU A 505 -17.45 3.80 1.38
C LEU A 505 -16.54 3.75 0.16
N PHE A 506 -15.98 4.90 -0.19
CA PHE A 506 -14.99 5.05 -1.26
C PHE A 506 -13.60 5.23 -0.67
N LEU A 507 -12.66 4.35 -1.02
CA LEU A 507 -11.30 4.32 -0.50
C LEU A 507 -10.29 4.42 -1.65
N ASP A 508 -9.61 5.55 -1.77
CA ASP A 508 -8.63 5.79 -2.84
C ASP A 508 -7.21 5.49 -2.35
N GLU A 509 -6.68 4.32 -2.70
CA GLU A 509 -5.37 3.79 -2.28
C GLU A 509 -5.14 3.88 -0.75
N PRO A 510 -6.03 3.30 0.07
CA PRO A 510 -6.11 3.59 1.49
C PRO A 510 -4.90 3.15 2.31
N THR A 511 -4.15 2.15 1.86
CA THR A 511 -3.03 1.56 2.60
C THR A 511 -1.68 1.79 1.91
N SER A 512 -1.62 2.75 0.97
CA SER A 512 -0.38 3.07 0.26
C SER A 512 0.70 3.57 1.24
N GLY A 513 1.86 2.89 1.25
CA GLY A 513 2.98 3.20 2.13
C GLY A 513 2.80 2.77 3.59
N VAL A 514 1.76 2.00 3.90
CA VAL A 514 1.49 1.48 5.25
C VAL A 514 2.12 0.09 5.40
N ASP A 515 2.67 -0.19 6.58
CA ASP A 515 3.28 -1.48 6.88
C ASP A 515 2.26 -2.64 6.88
N PRO A 516 2.71 -3.90 6.73
CA PRO A 516 1.83 -5.06 6.60
C PRO A 516 0.86 -5.27 7.77
N LEU A 517 1.27 -5.03 9.02
CA LEU A 517 0.38 -5.21 10.18
C LEU A 517 -0.73 -4.19 10.22
N MET A 518 -0.40 -2.92 9.94
CA MET A 518 -1.40 -1.86 9.83
C MET A 518 -2.34 -2.11 8.66
N ARG A 519 -1.85 -2.68 7.54
CA ARG A 519 -2.68 -3.09 6.41
C ARG A 519 -3.66 -4.19 6.82
N ARG A 520 -3.23 -5.20 7.60
CA ARG A 520 -4.12 -6.25 8.15
C ARG A 520 -5.23 -5.66 9.00
N GLU A 521 -4.91 -4.75 9.92
CA GLU A 521 -5.88 -4.06 10.76
C GLU A 521 -6.89 -3.26 9.93
N PHE A 522 -6.42 -2.54 8.92
CA PHE A 522 -7.28 -1.77 8.03
C PHE A 522 -8.28 -2.67 7.30
N TRP A 523 -7.81 -3.76 6.70
CA TRP A 523 -8.66 -4.73 6.01
C TRP A 523 -9.59 -5.49 6.95
N HIS A 524 -9.19 -5.73 8.18
CA HIS A 524 -10.07 -6.28 9.22
C HIS A 524 -11.28 -5.37 9.46
N HIS A 525 -11.07 -4.06 9.59
CA HIS A 525 -12.17 -3.10 9.72
C HIS A 525 -13.07 -3.05 8.47
N ILE A 526 -12.49 -3.04 7.28
CA ILE A 526 -13.23 -3.01 6.01
C ILE A 526 -14.10 -4.26 5.83
N ASN A 527 -13.55 -5.44 6.07
CA ASN A 527 -14.27 -6.70 5.98
C ASN A 527 -15.46 -6.71 6.98
N ALA A 528 -15.24 -6.23 8.19
CA ALA A 528 -16.28 -6.16 9.21
C ALA A 528 -17.41 -5.16 8.85
N LEU A 529 -17.11 -4.03 8.20
CA LEU A 529 -18.14 -3.11 7.67
C LEU A 529 -18.95 -3.75 6.54
N THR A 530 -18.30 -4.51 5.69
CA THR A 530 -18.96 -5.21 4.58
C THR A 530 -19.97 -6.23 5.10
N THR A 531 -19.65 -6.96 6.18
CA THR A 531 -20.62 -7.89 6.82
C THR A 531 -21.83 -7.16 7.42
N ARG A 532 -21.75 -5.85 7.67
CA ARG A 532 -22.85 -4.97 8.10
C ARG A 532 -23.65 -4.37 6.92
N GLY A 533 -23.35 -4.79 5.69
CA GLY A 533 -24.07 -4.36 4.48
C GLY A 533 -23.51 -3.11 3.81
N VAL A 534 -22.38 -2.56 4.27
CA VAL A 534 -21.72 -1.41 3.61
C VAL A 534 -21.16 -1.85 2.26
N ALA A 535 -21.47 -1.11 1.18
CA ALA A 535 -20.83 -1.29 -0.10
C ALA A 535 -19.50 -0.52 -0.12
N ILE A 536 -18.43 -1.16 -0.54
CA ILE A 536 -17.10 -0.56 -0.53
C ILE A 536 -16.51 -0.57 -1.93
N VAL A 537 -16.06 0.59 -2.39
CA VAL A 537 -15.29 0.71 -3.63
C VAL A 537 -13.88 1.14 -3.26
N VAL A 538 -12.89 0.32 -3.63
CA VAL A 538 -11.50 0.58 -3.30
C VAL A 538 -10.66 0.68 -4.57
N THR A 539 -9.80 1.70 -4.66
CA THR A 539 -8.71 1.68 -5.63
C THR A 539 -7.46 1.19 -4.94
N THR A 540 -6.69 0.37 -5.59
CA THR A 540 -5.38 -0.05 -5.11
C THR A 540 -4.44 -0.36 -6.27
N HIS A 541 -3.17 -0.27 -6.01
CA HIS A 541 -2.09 -0.79 -6.85
C HIS A 541 -1.37 -1.97 -6.16
N PHE A 542 -1.86 -2.40 -5.00
CA PHE A 542 -1.41 -3.60 -4.29
C PHE A 542 -2.22 -4.80 -4.74
N MET A 543 -1.57 -5.73 -5.39
CA MET A 543 -2.26 -6.90 -5.92
C MET A 543 -2.73 -7.86 -4.82
N GLU A 544 -2.06 -7.86 -3.67
CA GLU A 544 -2.52 -8.60 -2.48
C GLU A 544 -3.86 -8.06 -1.94
N GLU A 545 -4.09 -6.74 -2.02
CA GLU A 545 -5.36 -6.14 -1.60
C GLU A 545 -6.51 -6.50 -2.54
N ALA A 546 -6.21 -6.73 -3.80
CA ALA A 546 -7.18 -7.21 -4.77
C ALA A 546 -7.81 -8.55 -4.36
N GLU A 547 -7.07 -9.40 -3.65
CA GLU A 547 -7.56 -10.69 -3.15
C GLU A 547 -8.66 -10.56 -2.08
N TYR A 548 -8.80 -9.41 -1.42
CA TYR A 548 -9.89 -9.13 -0.48
C TYR A 548 -11.18 -8.67 -1.16
N CYS A 549 -11.13 -8.32 -2.44
CA CYS A 549 -12.29 -7.85 -3.19
C CYS A 549 -13.19 -9.02 -3.60
N ASP A 550 -14.50 -8.80 -3.60
CA ASP A 550 -15.46 -9.77 -4.16
C ASP A 550 -15.40 -9.76 -5.68
N ARG A 551 -15.30 -8.56 -6.26
CA ARG A 551 -15.13 -8.34 -7.71
C ARG A 551 -14.14 -7.23 -7.96
N ILE A 552 -13.48 -7.33 -9.09
CA ILE A 552 -12.44 -6.40 -9.55
C ILE A 552 -12.80 -5.92 -10.95
N GLY A 553 -12.77 -4.61 -11.16
CA GLY A 553 -12.76 -3.99 -12.48
C GLY A 553 -11.36 -3.48 -12.82
N LEU A 554 -10.77 -3.98 -13.89
CA LEU A 554 -9.45 -3.56 -14.35
C LEU A 554 -9.58 -2.41 -15.36
N ILE A 555 -8.96 -1.27 -15.04
CA ILE A 555 -8.98 -0.06 -15.88
C ILE A 555 -7.62 0.10 -16.57
N TRP A 556 -7.68 0.30 -17.90
CA TRP A 556 -6.54 0.64 -18.74
C TRP A 556 -6.93 1.74 -19.72
N SER A 557 -6.10 2.79 -19.86
CA SER A 557 -6.33 3.91 -20.78
C SER A 557 -7.75 4.50 -20.73
N GLY A 558 -8.33 4.61 -19.53
CA GLY A 558 -9.68 5.13 -19.30
C GLY A 558 -10.81 4.11 -19.47
N ARG A 559 -10.56 2.91 -19.96
CA ARG A 559 -11.57 1.86 -20.22
C ARG A 559 -11.49 0.72 -19.22
N LYS A 560 -12.63 0.10 -18.92
CA LYS A 560 -12.66 -1.17 -18.19
C LYS A 560 -12.39 -2.31 -19.16
N ILE A 561 -11.25 -3.00 -18.99
CA ILE A 561 -10.78 -4.07 -19.89
C ILE A 561 -11.12 -5.48 -19.39
N ALA A 562 -11.29 -5.66 -18.09
CA ALA A 562 -11.69 -6.93 -17.50
C ALA A 562 -12.52 -6.70 -16.24
N GLU A 563 -13.37 -7.68 -15.88
CA GLU A 563 -14.14 -7.69 -14.63
C GLU A 563 -14.38 -9.14 -14.20
N GLY A 564 -14.24 -9.42 -12.92
CA GLY A 564 -14.48 -10.74 -12.33
C GLY A 564 -14.02 -10.80 -10.87
N SER A 565 -14.24 -11.92 -10.21
CA SER A 565 -13.59 -12.21 -8.93
C SER A 565 -12.07 -12.40 -9.11
N PRO A 566 -11.27 -12.28 -8.04
CA PRO A 566 -9.83 -12.55 -8.12
C PRO A 566 -9.51 -13.88 -8.79
N ASP A 567 -10.23 -14.94 -8.42
CA ASP A 567 -10.01 -16.29 -8.95
C ASP A 567 -10.43 -16.43 -10.42
N GLU A 568 -11.53 -15.80 -10.85
CA GLU A 568 -11.93 -15.76 -12.26
C GLU A 568 -10.90 -15.04 -13.12
N LEU A 569 -10.36 -13.91 -12.64
CA LEU A 569 -9.31 -13.18 -13.35
C LEU A 569 -8.02 -13.99 -13.44
N LYS A 570 -7.58 -14.63 -12.34
CA LYS A 570 -6.42 -15.53 -12.34
C LYS A 570 -6.60 -16.70 -13.31
N ALA A 571 -7.76 -17.32 -13.30
CA ALA A 571 -8.09 -18.43 -14.21
C ALA A 571 -8.07 -18.01 -15.69
N SER A 572 -8.43 -16.76 -16.02
CA SER A 572 -8.45 -16.23 -17.40
C SER A 572 -7.06 -16.13 -18.05
N VAL A 573 -6.01 -16.08 -17.24
CA VAL A 573 -4.61 -15.96 -17.69
C VAL A 573 -3.77 -17.20 -17.38
N ALA A 574 -4.31 -18.17 -16.64
CA ALA A 574 -3.63 -19.42 -16.32
C ALA A 574 -3.19 -20.17 -17.58
N SER A 575 -2.00 -20.77 -17.52
CA SER A 575 -1.39 -21.54 -18.61
C SER A 575 -0.75 -22.81 -18.10
N ALA A 576 -0.37 -23.72 -18.99
CA ALA A 576 0.32 -24.96 -18.60
C ALA A 576 1.67 -24.70 -17.90
N SER A 577 2.34 -23.60 -18.24
CA SER A 577 3.59 -23.16 -17.59
C SER A 577 3.35 -22.43 -16.26
N GLN A 578 2.14 -21.92 -16.04
CA GLN A 578 1.78 -21.13 -14.85
C GLN A 578 0.32 -21.43 -14.47
N PRO A 579 0.05 -22.56 -13.81
CA PRO A 579 -1.33 -22.99 -13.52
C PRO A 579 -2.01 -22.14 -12.42
N GLU A 580 -1.25 -21.58 -11.50
CA GLU A 580 -1.75 -20.71 -10.41
C GLU A 580 -1.03 -19.34 -10.45
N PRO A 581 -1.39 -18.43 -11.38
CA PRO A 581 -0.77 -17.11 -11.44
C PRO A 581 -1.17 -16.27 -10.23
N THR A 582 -0.26 -15.41 -9.76
CA THR A 582 -0.55 -14.39 -8.76
C THR A 582 -1.43 -13.29 -9.34
N MET A 583 -2.05 -12.46 -8.48
CA MET A 583 -2.79 -11.29 -8.97
C MET A 583 -1.89 -10.28 -9.68
N GLU A 584 -0.61 -10.15 -9.28
CA GLU A 584 0.34 -9.26 -9.97
C GLU A 584 0.63 -9.74 -11.40
N GLU A 585 0.90 -11.02 -11.57
CA GLU A 585 1.11 -11.63 -12.89
C GLU A 585 -0.14 -11.55 -13.75
N THR A 586 -1.32 -11.79 -13.15
CA THR A 586 -2.62 -11.65 -13.81
C THR A 586 -2.82 -10.23 -14.33
N PHE A 587 -2.57 -9.24 -13.48
CA PHE A 587 -2.68 -7.82 -13.82
C PHE A 587 -1.75 -7.45 -14.98
N ILE A 588 -0.48 -7.83 -14.90
CA ILE A 588 0.51 -7.54 -15.95
C ILE A 588 0.10 -8.19 -17.26
N THR A 589 -0.27 -9.49 -17.24
CA THR A 589 -0.66 -10.22 -18.45
C THR A 589 -1.89 -9.62 -19.13
N LEU A 590 -2.91 -9.22 -18.37
CA LEU A 590 -4.12 -8.60 -18.93
C LEU A 590 -3.82 -7.24 -19.55
N ILE A 591 -2.94 -6.43 -18.95
CA ILE A 591 -2.53 -5.14 -19.54
C ILE A 591 -1.67 -5.34 -20.78
N GLU A 592 -0.74 -6.27 -20.78
CA GLU A 592 0.11 -6.57 -21.93
C GLU A 592 -0.72 -7.06 -23.14
N ARG A 593 -1.76 -7.86 -22.91
CA ARG A 593 -2.71 -8.28 -23.96
C ARG A 593 -3.49 -7.13 -24.58
N GLU A 594 -3.86 -6.14 -23.78
CA GLU A 594 -4.62 -4.98 -24.27
C GLU A 594 -3.73 -3.93 -24.94
N ALA A 595 -2.44 -3.88 -24.57
CA ALA A 595 -1.46 -2.95 -25.13
C ALA A 595 -0.85 -3.45 -26.44
N ALA A 596 -0.96 -4.75 -26.76
CA ALA A 596 -0.49 -5.40 -27.99
C ALA A 596 -1.46 -5.20 -29.15
#